data_bd9824a732c4ec006e385a609398a52c
#
_entry.id   bd9824a732c4ec006e385a609398a52c
#
_cell.length_a   1.000
_cell.length_b   1.000
_cell.length_c   1.000
_cell.angle_alpha   90.00
_cell.angle_beta   90.00
_cell.angle_gamma   90.00
#
_symmetry.space_group_name_H-M   'P 1'
#
loop_
_entity.id
_entity.type
_entity.pdbx_description
1 polymer ?
#
loop_
_entity_poly.entity_id
_entity_poly.type
_entity_poly.pdbx_seq_one_letter_code
_entity_poly.pdbx_strand_id
1 'polypeptide(L)'
;NEWLPDQPDNAGGLNDALNVIPVSIGYQPFPNAVDFSGAATESINSVFVGKWGTEIAIFAGGATKLFKFNNTTEALEDKSKSGGYSSTLTWKFVQFGKTVIAVNGNAIIQYWTIGTSTAWADIATSPVARQVAVVRDFVVTGYVNTGTLGNSTVQWSDINDETDWTTGATSQADNQVIADGGNIQAVTGGEF
;
A
#
# COMPACT_ATOMS: atom_id res chain seq x y z
N ASN A 1 33.87 -21.79 1.63
CA ASN A 1 33.25 -22.55 2.73
C ASN A 1 31.78 -22.74 2.42
N GLU A 2 31.32 -23.97 2.50
CA GLU A 2 29.92 -24.32 2.29
C GLU A 2 29.14 -24.07 3.58
N TRP A 3 27.92 -23.54 3.49
CA TRP A 3 27.07 -23.38 4.64
C TRP A 3 26.38 -24.73 4.97
N LEU A 4 26.67 -25.26 6.14
CA LEU A 4 26.20 -26.56 6.60
C LEU A 4 25.55 -26.43 7.98
N PRO A 5 24.34 -25.85 8.06
CA PRO A 5 23.68 -25.50 9.35
C PRO A 5 23.41 -26.72 10.24
N ASP A 6 23.25 -27.92 9.66
CA ASP A 6 22.96 -29.15 10.36
C ASP A 6 24.20 -29.97 10.76
N GLN A 7 25.40 -29.45 10.52
CA GLN A 7 26.64 -30.10 10.88
C GLN A 7 27.09 -29.67 12.29
N PRO A 8 27.75 -30.52 13.04
CA PRO A 8 28.32 -30.12 14.31
C PRO A 8 29.39 -29.06 14.14
N ASP A 9 29.57 -28.21 15.16
CA ASP A 9 30.47 -27.03 15.13
C ASP A 9 31.93 -27.32 14.73
N ASN A 10 32.36 -28.59 14.83
CA ASN A 10 33.69 -29.03 14.46
C ASN A 10 33.82 -29.56 13.01
N ALA A 11 32.77 -29.51 12.22
CA ALA A 11 32.77 -30.06 10.86
C ALA A 11 33.47 -29.17 9.83
N GLY A 12 33.97 -28.00 10.22
CA GLY A 12 34.68 -27.06 9.33
C GLY A 12 33.82 -26.26 8.35
N GLY A 13 32.50 -26.39 8.50
CA GLY A 13 31.54 -25.56 7.74
C GLY A 13 31.20 -24.24 8.45
N LEU A 14 30.34 -23.45 7.84
CA LEU A 14 29.79 -22.21 8.41
C LEU A 14 28.42 -22.52 9.02
N ASN A 15 28.29 -22.45 10.34
CA ASN A 15 27.06 -22.77 11.08
C ASN A 15 26.15 -21.54 11.23
N ASP A 16 26.76 -20.33 11.27
CA ASP A 16 26.02 -19.06 11.38
C ASP A 16 26.67 -18.01 10.52
N ALA A 17 25.85 -17.19 9.89
CA ALA A 17 26.30 -16.10 9.03
C ALA A 17 25.30 -14.92 9.13
N LEU A 18 25.76 -13.81 9.72
CA LEU A 18 25.02 -12.59 9.86
C LEU A 18 25.50 -11.54 8.86
N ASN A 19 24.56 -10.77 8.31
CA ASN A 19 24.83 -9.67 7.38
C ASN A 19 25.65 -10.09 6.13
N VAL A 20 25.39 -11.28 5.61
CA VAL A 20 26.01 -11.79 4.40
C VAL A 20 24.97 -12.23 3.38
N ILE A 21 25.33 -12.15 2.09
CA ILE A 21 24.53 -12.70 0.99
C ILE A 21 25.33 -13.82 0.31
N PRO A 22 24.65 -14.92 -0.08
CA PRO A 22 25.29 -15.97 -0.85
C PRO A 22 25.62 -15.48 -2.28
N VAL A 23 26.79 -15.85 -2.77
CA VAL A 23 27.24 -15.63 -4.14
C VAL A 23 27.73 -16.94 -4.72
N SER A 24 27.98 -17.00 -6.03
CA SER A 24 28.37 -18.24 -6.70
C SER A 24 29.57 -18.95 -6.09
N ILE A 25 30.47 -18.24 -5.43
CA ILE A 25 31.64 -18.80 -4.74
C ILE A 25 31.72 -18.21 -3.32
N GLY A 26 30.86 -18.73 -2.40
CA GLY A 26 30.89 -18.35 -0.98
C GLY A 26 29.91 -17.26 -0.59
N TYR A 27 30.32 -16.35 0.28
CA TYR A 27 29.50 -15.27 0.84
C TYR A 27 30.24 -13.95 0.75
N GLN A 28 29.47 -12.89 0.55
CA GLN A 28 29.98 -11.52 0.62
C GLN A 28 29.21 -10.73 1.68
N PRO A 29 29.80 -9.66 2.27
CA PRO A 29 29.08 -8.77 3.16
C PRO A 29 27.83 -8.20 2.49
N PHE A 30 26.74 -8.10 3.25
CA PHE A 30 25.59 -7.33 2.81
C PHE A 30 26.02 -5.86 2.68
N PRO A 31 25.79 -5.21 1.53
CA PRO A 31 26.20 -3.82 1.35
C PRO A 31 25.46 -2.92 2.34
N ASN A 32 26.14 -1.90 2.83
CA ASN A 32 25.46 -0.88 3.64
C ASN A 32 24.34 -0.25 2.84
N ALA A 33 23.22 0.02 3.51
CA ALA A 33 22.16 0.81 2.92
C ALA A 33 22.70 2.21 2.61
N VAL A 34 22.42 2.68 1.41
CA VAL A 34 22.69 4.05 0.98
C VAL A 34 21.37 4.78 0.78
N ASP A 35 21.36 6.08 1.04
CA ASP A 35 20.16 6.88 0.84
C ASP A 35 19.78 6.86 -0.64
N PHE A 36 18.51 6.52 -0.90
CA PHE A 36 17.92 6.51 -2.25
C PHE A 36 17.34 7.88 -2.62
N SER A 37 16.93 8.66 -1.63
CA SER A 37 16.32 9.97 -1.81
C SER A 37 16.78 10.95 -0.74
N GLY A 38 16.63 12.25 -1.03
CA GLY A 38 16.68 13.26 0.02
C GLY A 38 15.67 12.99 1.13
N ALA A 39 15.92 13.53 2.32
CA ALA A 39 15.05 13.35 3.48
C ALA A 39 13.63 13.88 3.19
N ALA A 40 12.62 13.09 3.53
CA ALA A 40 11.24 13.54 3.51
C ALA A 40 10.97 14.54 4.65
N THR A 41 9.92 15.35 4.50
CA THR A 41 9.55 16.35 5.53
C THR A 41 8.90 15.76 6.78
N GLU A 42 8.61 14.45 6.76
CA GLU A 42 8.15 13.67 7.92
C GLU A 42 8.58 12.20 7.80
N SER A 43 8.42 11.44 8.87
CA SER A 43 8.76 10.01 8.87
C SER A 43 7.85 9.24 7.92
N ILE A 44 8.44 8.43 7.05
CA ILE A 44 7.74 7.54 6.14
C ILE A 44 7.43 6.22 6.86
N ASN A 45 6.19 5.78 6.78
CA ASN A 45 5.73 4.53 7.40
C ASN A 45 5.21 3.51 6.38
N SER A 46 5.09 3.89 5.11
CA SER A 46 4.65 3.01 4.02
C SER A 46 5.21 3.47 2.68
N VAL A 47 5.49 2.53 1.81
CA VAL A 47 5.96 2.77 0.43
C VAL A 47 5.22 1.86 -0.52
N PHE A 48 4.94 2.35 -1.72
CA PHE A 48 4.28 1.60 -2.78
C PHE A 48 4.86 1.97 -4.13
N VAL A 49 5.02 0.98 -4.99
CA VAL A 49 5.46 1.18 -6.38
C VAL A 49 4.32 0.81 -7.32
N GLY A 50 3.83 1.80 -8.05
CA GLY A 50 2.85 1.60 -9.11
C GLY A 50 3.50 1.64 -10.49
N LYS A 51 2.94 0.89 -11.44
CA LYS A 51 3.42 0.86 -12.83
C LYS A 51 2.25 0.86 -13.81
N TRP A 52 2.32 1.75 -14.81
CA TRP A 52 1.38 1.73 -15.92
C TRP A 52 2.11 2.00 -17.25
N GLY A 53 2.06 1.04 -18.18
CA GLY A 53 2.87 1.10 -19.39
C GLY A 53 4.37 1.13 -19.07
N THR A 54 5.05 2.16 -19.50
CA THR A 54 6.48 2.41 -19.23
C THR A 54 6.71 3.29 -18.00
N GLU A 55 5.65 3.89 -17.44
CA GLU A 55 5.76 4.79 -16.29
C GLU A 55 5.77 4.01 -14.99
N ILE A 56 6.74 4.32 -14.14
CA ILE A 56 6.86 3.81 -12.78
C ILE A 56 6.71 5.00 -11.83
N ALA A 57 5.83 4.86 -10.85
CA ALA A 57 5.60 5.85 -9.82
C ALA A 57 5.86 5.24 -8.45
N ILE A 58 6.72 5.86 -7.65
CA ILE A 58 7.00 5.45 -6.28
C ILE A 58 6.28 6.42 -5.36
N PHE A 59 5.44 5.89 -4.49
CA PHE A 59 4.66 6.64 -3.50
C PHE A 59 5.12 6.29 -2.10
N ALA A 60 5.01 7.25 -1.20
CA ALA A 60 5.29 7.07 0.21
C ALA A 60 4.23 7.74 1.06
N GLY A 61 3.93 7.14 2.20
CA GLY A 61 2.96 7.65 3.14
C GLY A 61 3.58 7.97 4.50
N GLY A 62 3.27 9.13 5.01
CA GLY A 62 3.59 9.57 6.36
C GLY A 62 2.34 9.80 7.20
N ALA A 63 2.48 10.46 8.35
CA ALA A 63 1.35 10.72 9.24
C ALA A 63 0.38 11.77 8.67
N THR A 64 0.90 12.80 8.02
CA THR A 64 0.10 13.94 7.52
C THR A 64 0.17 14.13 6.03
N LYS A 65 1.02 13.36 5.33
CA LYS A 65 1.34 13.57 3.91
C LYS A 65 1.39 12.29 3.12
N LEU A 66 1.09 12.44 1.83
CA LEU A 66 1.36 11.46 0.78
C LEU A 66 2.35 12.05 -0.22
N PHE A 67 3.43 11.33 -0.45
CA PHE A 67 4.54 11.74 -1.30
C PHE A 67 4.57 10.95 -2.60
N LYS A 68 5.17 11.55 -3.62
CA LYS A 68 5.62 10.86 -4.82
C LYS A 68 7.11 11.14 -5.02
N PHE A 69 7.87 10.12 -5.36
CA PHE A 69 9.27 10.28 -5.72
C PHE A 69 9.41 10.97 -7.08
N ASN A 70 10.25 11.97 -7.13
CA ASN A 70 10.64 12.67 -8.34
C ASN A 70 12.03 12.21 -8.79
N ASN A 71 12.09 11.54 -9.94
CA ASN A 71 13.34 11.00 -10.49
C ASN A 71 14.35 12.08 -10.91
N THR A 72 13.90 13.33 -11.12
CA THR A 72 14.79 14.43 -11.55
C THR A 72 15.48 15.07 -10.36
N THR A 73 14.76 15.24 -9.26
CA THR A 73 15.28 15.86 -8.03
C THR A 73 15.76 14.84 -7.03
N GLU A 74 15.56 13.55 -7.30
CA GLU A 74 15.83 12.42 -6.39
C GLU A 74 15.26 12.64 -4.98
N ALA A 75 14.04 13.17 -4.91
CA ALA A 75 13.40 13.54 -3.67
C ALA A 75 11.94 13.06 -3.59
N LEU A 76 11.47 12.83 -2.37
CA LEU A 76 10.06 12.62 -2.06
C LEU A 76 9.36 13.99 -1.99
N GLU A 77 8.55 14.28 -3.00
CA GLU A 77 7.75 15.51 -3.07
C GLU A 77 6.39 15.30 -2.44
N ASP A 78 5.97 16.25 -1.62
CA ASP A 78 4.60 16.29 -1.08
C ASP A 78 3.59 16.47 -2.20
N LYS A 79 2.75 15.46 -2.39
CA LYS A 79 1.66 15.42 -3.37
C LYS A 79 0.31 15.20 -2.70
N SER A 80 0.20 15.50 -1.43
CA SER A 80 -1.04 15.44 -0.67
C SER A 80 -2.15 16.27 -1.32
N LYS A 81 -3.39 15.91 -1.08
CA LYS A 81 -4.51 16.83 -1.34
C LYS A 81 -4.36 18.12 -0.53
N SER A 82 -5.06 19.17 -0.93
CA SER A 82 -5.12 20.41 -0.16
C SER A 82 -5.58 20.16 1.28
N GLY A 83 -4.85 20.71 2.24
CA GLY A 83 -5.08 20.51 3.67
C GLY A 83 -4.42 19.26 4.28
N GLY A 84 -3.82 18.40 3.47
CA GLY A 84 -3.13 17.20 3.96
C GLY A 84 -4.04 16.20 4.67
N TYR A 85 -3.48 15.44 5.60
CA TYR A 85 -4.15 14.39 6.36
C TYR A 85 -3.88 14.52 7.85
N SER A 86 -4.70 13.85 8.65
CA SER A 86 -4.49 13.74 10.10
C SER A 86 -4.63 12.27 10.46
N SER A 87 -3.52 11.56 10.55
CA SER A 87 -3.56 10.14 10.87
C SER A 87 -2.27 9.69 11.55
N THR A 88 -2.42 8.85 12.57
CA THR A 88 -1.32 8.07 13.16
C THR A 88 -1.26 6.66 12.58
N LEU A 89 -2.15 6.33 11.64
CA LEU A 89 -2.25 5.01 11.05
C LEU A 89 -1.45 4.95 9.75
N THR A 90 -0.92 3.76 9.47
CA THR A 90 -0.14 3.48 8.27
C THR A 90 -1.03 3.45 7.03
N TRP A 91 -0.58 4.06 5.96
CA TRP A 91 -1.22 3.97 4.66
C TRP A 91 -1.08 2.56 4.08
N LYS A 92 -2.13 2.11 3.41
CA LYS A 92 -2.14 0.92 2.58
C LYS A 92 -2.50 1.30 1.17
N PHE A 93 -1.81 0.71 0.22
CA PHE A 93 -1.94 1.02 -1.19
C PHE A 93 -2.30 -0.22 -1.97
N VAL A 94 -3.09 -0.03 -3.03
CA VAL A 94 -3.29 -1.01 -4.11
C VAL A 94 -3.31 -0.29 -5.44
N GLN A 95 -3.09 -1.02 -6.52
CA GLN A 95 -3.24 -0.49 -7.86
C GLN A 95 -4.38 -1.20 -8.57
N PHE A 96 -5.29 -0.42 -9.13
CA PHE A 96 -6.38 -0.86 -10.00
C PHE A 96 -6.21 -0.21 -11.38
N GLY A 97 -5.84 -1.00 -12.39
CA GLY A 97 -5.49 -0.45 -13.69
C GLY A 97 -4.37 0.60 -13.60
N LYS A 98 -4.64 1.82 -14.06
CA LYS A 98 -3.72 2.97 -13.97
C LYS A 98 -3.84 3.77 -12.68
N THR A 99 -4.82 3.45 -11.84
CA THR A 99 -5.14 4.19 -10.62
C THR A 99 -4.52 3.52 -9.41
N VAL A 100 -3.77 4.27 -8.63
CA VAL A 100 -3.29 3.85 -7.30
C VAL A 100 -4.25 4.40 -6.25
N ILE A 101 -4.66 3.55 -5.35
CA ILE A 101 -5.63 3.83 -4.28
C ILE A 101 -4.92 3.70 -2.95
N ALA A 102 -5.19 4.65 -2.05
CA ALA A 102 -4.60 4.68 -0.73
C ALA A 102 -5.67 4.85 0.37
N VAL A 103 -5.55 4.06 1.43
CA VAL A 103 -6.40 4.11 2.63
C VAL A 103 -5.56 4.17 3.89
N ASN A 104 -6.06 4.83 4.94
CA ASN A 104 -5.38 4.90 6.24
C ASN A 104 -6.32 4.74 7.45
N GLY A 105 -7.60 4.49 7.22
CA GLY A 105 -8.61 4.33 8.27
C GLY A 105 -9.08 5.64 8.92
N ASN A 106 -8.63 6.79 8.45
CA ASN A 106 -8.99 8.10 9.01
C ASN A 106 -9.44 9.11 7.94
N ALA A 107 -8.94 8.99 6.72
CA ALA A 107 -9.38 9.75 5.56
C ALA A 107 -10.26 8.89 4.66
N ILE A 108 -11.16 9.51 3.89
CA ILE A 108 -11.80 8.86 2.76
C ILE A 108 -10.74 8.39 1.76
N ILE A 109 -11.08 7.44 0.93
CA ILE A 109 -10.12 6.82 0.00
C ILE A 109 -9.49 7.89 -0.88
N GLN A 110 -8.17 7.82 -1.00
CA GLN A 110 -7.38 8.68 -1.87
C GLN A 110 -7.04 7.94 -3.16
N TYR A 111 -6.97 8.66 -4.28
CA TYR A 111 -6.55 8.08 -5.54
C TYR A 111 -5.51 8.93 -6.25
N TRP A 112 -4.71 8.25 -7.06
CA TRP A 112 -3.72 8.84 -7.97
C TRP A 112 -3.74 8.11 -9.30
N THR A 113 -4.00 8.80 -10.40
CA THR A 113 -3.92 8.23 -11.76
C THR A 113 -2.51 8.42 -12.32
N ILE A 114 -1.78 7.33 -12.52
CA ILE A 114 -0.41 7.34 -13.08
C ILE A 114 -0.46 8.00 -14.47
N GLY A 115 0.47 8.92 -14.73
CA GLY A 115 0.56 9.68 -15.97
C GLY A 115 -0.36 10.90 -16.07
N THR A 116 -1.28 11.10 -15.12
CA THR A 116 -2.27 12.19 -15.21
C THR A 116 -2.32 13.07 -13.95
N SER A 117 -2.37 12.44 -12.76
CA SER A 117 -2.53 13.18 -11.51
C SER A 117 -1.27 13.97 -11.15
N THR A 118 -1.47 15.14 -10.58
CA THR A 118 -0.42 16.03 -10.04
C THR A 118 -0.44 16.09 -8.52
N ALA A 119 -1.54 15.66 -7.90
CA ALA A 119 -1.74 15.54 -6.46
C ALA A 119 -2.71 14.37 -6.19
N TRP A 120 -2.68 13.84 -4.97
CA TRP A 120 -3.67 12.92 -4.46
C TRP A 120 -5.01 13.62 -4.31
N ALA A 121 -6.10 12.91 -4.55
CA ALA A 121 -7.45 13.44 -4.47
C ALA A 121 -8.40 12.45 -3.76
N ASP A 122 -9.48 13.00 -3.20
CA ASP A 122 -10.54 12.24 -2.55
C ASP A 122 -11.43 11.53 -3.58
N ILE A 123 -11.77 10.28 -3.35
CA ILE A 123 -12.92 9.65 -3.99
C ILE A 123 -14.16 10.01 -3.15
N ALA A 124 -14.94 10.99 -3.58
CA ALA A 124 -15.97 11.64 -2.77
C ALA A 124 -17.06 10.68 -2.24
N THR A 125 -17.39 9.62 -2.99
CA THR A 125 -18.41 8.63 -2.63
C THR A 125 -17.87 7.47 -1.80
N SER A 126 -16.55 7.41 -1.58
CA SER A 126 -15.89 6.30 -0.94
C SER A 126 -16.01 6.32 0.59
N PRO A 127 -15.90 5.16 1.23
CA PRO A 127 -15.85 5.08 2.69
C PRO A 127 -14.50 5.55 3.27
N VAL A 128 -14.50 5.76 4.57
CA VAL A 128 -13.25 5.73 5.36
C VAL A 128 -12.96 4.27 5.68
N ALA A 129 -11.83 3.72 5.23
CA ALA A 129 -11.47 2.33 5.41
C ALA A 129 -10.00 2.16 5.77
N ARG A 130 -9.68 1.07 6.48
CA ARG A 130 -8.31 0.76 6.92
C ARG A 130 -7.62 -0.31 6.09
N GLN A 131 -8.41 -1.17 5.44
CA GLN A 131 -7.92 -2.28 4.62
C GLN A 131 -8.40 -2.08 3.19
N VAL A 132 -7.56 -2.44 2.23
CA VAL A 132 -7.90 -2.36 0.81
C VAL A 132 -7.23 -3.50 0.05
N ALA A 133 -7.93 -4.04 -0.94
CA ALA A 133 -7.41 -4.99 -1.91
C ALA A 133 -8.13 -4.83 -3.25
N VAL A 134 -7.54 -5.31 -4.30
CA VAL A 134 -8.20 -5.50 -5.60
C VAL A 134 -8.64 -6.96 -5.71
N VAL A 135 -9.90 -7.16 -6.01
CA VAL A 135 -10.50 -8.48 -6.21
C VAL A 135 -11.16 -8.49 -7.59
N ARG A 136 -10.48 -9.04 -8.58
CA ARG A 136 -10.89 -9.00 -9.99
C ARG A 136 -11.17 -7.56 -10.45
N ASP A 137 -12.42 -7.26 -10.75
CA ASP A 137 -12.88 -6.00 -11.33
C ASP A 137 -13.38 -5.00 -10.28
N PHE A 138 -13.11 -5.25 -9.00
CA PHE A 138 -13.54 -4.43 -7.87
C PHE A 138 -12.37 -3.98 -7.00
N VAL A 139 -12.50 -2.79 -6.46
CA VAL A 139 -11.72 -2.38 -5.29
C VAL A 139 -12.53 -2.72 -4.04
N VAL A 140 -11.97 -3.53 -3.17
CA VAL A 140 -12.63 -4.01 -1.95
C VAL A 140 -11.94 -3.43 -0.74
N THR A 141 -12.71 -2.88 0.18
CA THR A 141 -12.23 -2.33 1.44
C THR A 141 -12.79 -3.07 2.64
N GLY A 142 -12.07 -3.03 3.73
CA GLY A 142 -12.52 -3.57 5.01
C GLY A 142 -12.13 -2.67 6.16
N TYR A 143 -12.70 -2.93 7.33
CA TYR A 143 -12.59 -2.04 8.47
C TYR A 143 -13.13 -0.64 8.09
N VAL A 144 -14.39 -0.61 7.67
CA VAL A 144 -15.07 0.61 7.25
C VAL A 144 -15.50 1.40 8.48
N ASN A 145 -15.27 2.71 8.48
CA ASN A 145 -15.65 3.61 9.57
C ASN A 145 -16.37 4.83 8.98
N THR A 146 -17.53 4.60 8.36
CA THR A 146 -18.32 5.66 7.71
C THR A 146 -19.80 5.50 8.07
N GLY A 147 -20.41 6.55 8.55
CA GLY A 147 -21.83 6.57 8.87
C GLY A 147 -22.22 5.52 9.92
N THR A 148 -23.17 4.64 9.59
CA THR A 148 -23.62 3.55 10.44
C THR A 148 -22.85 2.25 10.24
N LEU A 149 -21.94 2.23 9.27
CA LEU A 149 -21.08 1.07 8.97
C LEU A 149 -19.96 0.98 10.00
N GLY A 150 -19.77 -0.20 10.53
CA GLY A 150 -18.78 -0.48 11.57
C GLY A 150 -17.54 -1.19 11.02
N ASN A 151 -16.57 -1.38 11.90
CA ASN A 151 -15.27 -1.99 11.58
C ASN A 151 -15.35 -3.46 11.11
N SER A 152 -16.52 -4.10 11.24
CA SER A 152 -16.82 -5.45 10.73
C SER A 152 -17.41 -5.43 9.32
N THR A 153 -17.41 -4.29 8.64
CA THR A 153 -17.97 -4.12 7.30
C THR A 153 -16.89 -4.26 6.23
N VAL A 154 -17.24 -4.99 5.18
CA VAL A 154 -16.57 -4.98 3.88
C VAL A 154 -17.41 -4.15 2.92
N GLN A 155 -16.78 -3.30 2.11
CA GLN A 155 -17.46 -2.50 1.10
C GLN A 155 -16.61 -2.54 -0.19
N TRP A 156 -17.28 -2.54 -1.35
CA TRP A 156 -16.61 -2.59 -2.65
C TRP A 156 -17.15 -1.52 -3.60
N SER A 157 -16.29 -1.14 -4.55
CA SER A 157 -16.61 -0.19 -5.62
C SER A 157 -17.56 -0.80 -6.66
N ASP A 158 -18.03 0.01 -7.60
CA ASP A 158 -18.66 -0.52 -8.80
C ASP A 158 -17.67 -1.33 -9.65
N ILE A 159 -18.18 -2.19 -10.51
CA ILE A 159 -17.39 -3.03 -11.40
C ILE A 159 -16.61 -2.16 -12.40
N ASN A 160 -15.29 -2.37 -12.47
CA ASN A 160 -14.39 -1.59 -13.32
C ASN A 160 -14.43 -0.06 -13.10
N ASP A 161 -15.01 0.40 -11.99
CA ASP A 161 -15.03 1.81 -11.61
C ASP A 161 -14.65 1.97 -10.13
N GLU A 162 -13.38 2.22 -9.89
CA GLU A 162 -12.80 2.45 -8.57
C GLU A 162 -13.26 3.76 -7.92
N THR A 163 -13.97 4.61 -8.66
CA THR A 163 -14.42 5.92 -8.18
C THR A 163 -15.88 5.94 -7.75
N ASP A 164 -16.69 4.96 -8.15
CA ASP A 164 -18.09 4.82 -7.71
C ASP A 164 -18.23 3.82 -6.56
N TRP A 165 -18.69 4.33 -5.41
CA TRP A 165 -18.96 3.58 -4.18
C TRP A 165 -20.41 3.72 -3.76
N THR A 166 -21.25 4.28 -4.63
CA THR A 166 -22.65 4.55 -4.35
C THR A 166 -23.47 3.30 -4.57
N THR A 167 -24.08 2.78 -3.52
CA THR A 167 -25.02 1.66 -3.63
C THR A 167 -26.28 2.08 -4.38
N GLY A 168 -26.74 1.27 -5.32
CA GLY A 168 -27.93 1.63 -6.12
C GLY A 168 -28.30 0.60 -7.18
N ALA A 169 -29.43 0.80 -7.83
CA ALA A 169 -29.95 -0.12 -8.84
C ALA A 169 -29.10 -0.18 -10.13
N THR A 170 -28.25 0.80 -10.37
CA THR A 170 -27.40 0.92 -11.57
C THR A 170 -25.93 0.68 -11.28
N SER A 171 -25.55 0.51 -10.03
CA SER A 171 -24.17 0.24 -9.58
C SER A 171 -24.11 -1.14 -8.92
N GLN A 172 -22.97 -1.81 -9.05
CA GLN A 172 -22.65 -3.03 -8.31
C GLN A 172 -21.86 -2.74 -7.03
N ALA A 173 -21.63 -1.47 -6.74
CA ALA A 173 -21.07 -1.07 -5.44
C ALA A 173 -22.06 -1.44 -4.32
N ASP A 174 -21.56 -2.10 -3.29
CA ASP A 174 -22.36 -2.50 -2.15
C ASP A 174 -21.47 -2.74 -0.92
N ASN A 175 -22.10 -3.09 0.19
CA ASN A 175 -21.40 -3.39 1.43
C ASN A 175 -22.04 -4.59 2.15
N GLN A 176 -21.23 -5.25 2.97
CA GLN A 176 -21.68 -6.36 3.79
C GLN A 176 -21.13 -6.23 5.21
N VAL A 177 -22.03 -6.18 6.17
CA VAL A 177 -21.66 -6.27 7.58
C VAL A 177 -21.49 -7.74 7.97
N ILE A 178 -20.33 -8.08 8.54
CA ILE A 178 -20.06 -9.43 9.08
C ILE A 178 -20.35 -9.39 10.58
N ALA A 179 -21.60 -9.70 10.94
CA ALA A 179 -22.12 -9.46 12.29
C ALA A 179 -21.34 -10.21 13.39
N ASP A 180 -20.89 -11.44 13.10
CA ASP A 180 -20.23 -12.30 14.09
C ASP A 180 -18.70 -12.35 13.94
N GLY A 181 -18.13 -11.59 12.95
CA GLY A 181 -16.72 -11.68 12.59
C GLY A 181 -15.79 -10.77 13.37
N GLY A 182 -16.32 -9.82 14.14
CA GLY A 182 -15.52 -8.76 14.75
C GLY A 182 -14.91 -7.81 13.71
N ASN A 183 -13.86 -7.08 14.09
CA ASN A 183 -13.23 -6.10 13.21
C ASN A 183 -12.46 -6.79 12.07
N ILE A 184 -12.59 -6.29 10.84
CA ILE A 184 -11.83 -6.76 9.68
C ILE A 184 -10.34 -6.45 9.88
N GLN A 185 -9.52 -7.47 9.99
CA GLN A 185 -8.08 -7.31 10.21
C GLN A 185 -7.28 -7.22 8.93
N ALA A 186 -7.74 -7.88 7.87
CA ALA A 186 -7.11 -7.84 6.55
C ALA A 186 -8.14 -8.10 5.44
N VAL A 187 -7.84 -7.57 4.26
CA VAL A 187 -8.48 -7.94 2.99
C VAL A 187 -7.35 -8.32 2.05
N THR A 188 -7.52 -9.42 1.34
CA THR A 188 -6.55 -9.87 0.33
C THR A 188 -7.27 -10.10 -0.99
N GLY A 189 -6.62 -9.73 -2.07
CA GLY A 189 -7.09 -9.98 -3.44
C GLY A 189 -6.33 -11.14 -4.05
N GLY A 190 -6.71 -11.48 -5.28
CA GLY A 190 -6.06 -12.47 -6.10
C GLY A 190 -6.78 -12.58 -7.44
N GLU A 191 -6.06 -13.03 -8.46
CA GLU A 191 -6.63 -13.51 -9.72
C GLU A 191 -6.91 -15.01 -9.57
N PHE A 192 -8.07 -15.45 -10.00
CA PHE A 192 -8.50 -16.85 -10.02
C PHE A 192 -8.79 -17.28 -11.46
#